data_bc0d4f9a40b8febe7afcca40e363673c
#
_entry.id   bc0d4f9a40b8febe7afcca40e363673c
#
_cell.length_a   1.000
_cell.length_b   1.000
_cell.length_c   1.000
_cell.angle_alpha   90.00
_cell.angle_beta   90.00
_cell.angle_gamma   90.00
#
_symmetry.space_group_name_H-M   'P 1'
#
loop_
_entity.id
_entity.type
_entity.pdbx_description
1 polymer ?
#
loop_
_entity_poly.entity_id
_entity_poly.type
_entity_poly.pdbx_seq_one_letter_code
_entity_poly.pdbx_strand_id
1 'polypeptide(L)'
;MKRIKPFIFCNFYIVVAALLFTACSDFLEKEVQGSSTPDSFYKTKYELQEGLNAVYDVLQSNQFTNCAWIFGEACGDDVVGTDENGTSQIAELVNFRFDTSNDWLLRRYQIMYRGINRANQLISHINSVKFSSDDASNYTTVQAILGQAKFLRAYFYFELVRTFGGVPIRPETEDINHLTIPRSSKEEVYAYIEKDLREAACMLDAKYTDASSGKVGCGACVALLMKVLMYEATPGEHSDKWEEMALLGDYFITGRTLTYRDILHLDQYDETWDQLMRRLWFKPSEKLLSGEVYTTEDTPLPALANIYSLVSKSSYDGSTLHYRDLYYQAGEFCSRSVFEIVFKESATGKSDDDNEGMGIMNDLFWNRLWASTSFRNAVANDPRRDVIILLHASATFDNERLEVPATRYGCMKWYTPKNERPLDENDNAKNRRVIIYSDVVLMYAEALNEVGRREEALTQLNRVKAVANEITNVSTLYTAGTYLEMRSQIWTERRIELCHLWDRYFDIVRQGRAATILHNLASEQVWGRGKNYIEGIHELFPIPQTEVDVTNGVVEQNPGY
;
A
#
# COMPACT_ATOMS: atom_id res chain seq x y z
N MET A 1 -81.70 33.29 28.26
CA MET A 1 -80.72 32.48 27.48
C MET A 1 -79.65 33.42 26.98
N LYS A 2 -78.48 33.43 27.60
CA LYS A 2 -77.31 34.29 27.18
C LYS A 2 -76.55 33.59 26.07
N ARG A 3 -76.40 34.25 24.91
CA ARG A 3 -75.61 33.79 23.81
C ARG A 3 -74.12 33.80 24.22
N ILE A 4 -73.49 32.64 24.28
CA ILE A 4 -72.01 32.49 24.44
C ILE A 4 -71.38 32.91 23.09
N LYS A 5 -70.45 33.89 23.15
CA LYS A 5 -69.82 34.47 21.99
C LYS A 5 -68.89 33.47 21.28
N PRO A 6 -68.84 33.41 19.95
CA PRO A 6 -68.00 32.45 19.18
C PRO A 6 -66.49 32.68 19.34
N PHE A 7 -66.07 33.71 20.04
CA PHE A 7 -64.68 34.10 20.21
C PHE A 7 -63.85 33.15 21.10
N ILE A 8 -64.50 32.41 21.99
CA ILE A 8 -63.84 31.50 22.93
C ILE A 8 -63.45 30.16 22.21
N PHE A 9 -64.25 29.74 21.25
CA PHE A 9 -63.97 28.50 20.48
C PHE A 9 -62.79 28.66 19.51
N CYS A 10 -62.66 29.86 18.91
CA CYS A 10 -61.58 30.11 17.95
C CYS A 10 -60.18 30.10 18.63
N ASN A 11 -60.08 30.68 19.85
CA ASN A 11 -58.83 30.66 20.60
C ASN A 11 -58.47 29.27 21.18
N PHE A 12 -59.47 28.43 21.49
CA PHE A 12 -59.22 27.05 21.93
C PHE A 12 -58.66 26.17 20.80
N TYR A 13 -59.14 26.33 19.57
CA TYR A 13 -58.60 25.62 18.42
C TYR A 13 -57.19 26.06 18.01
N ILE A 14 -56.87 27.36 18.20
CA ILE A 14 -55.53 27.91 17.94
C ILE A 14 -54.52 27.37 18.97
N VAL A 15 -54.90 27.27 20.24
CA VAL A 15 -54.05 26.71 21.31
C VAL A 15 -53.87 25.21 21.14
N VAL A 16 -54.90 24.46 20.75
CA VAL A 16 -54.80 23.01 20.45
C VAL A 16 -53.98 22.76 19.19
N ALA A 17 -54.10 23.58 18.16
CA ALA A 17 -53.24 23.51 16.97
C ALA A 17 -51.79 23.85 17.28
N ALA A 18 -51.51 24.87 18.12
CA ALA A 18 -50.16 25.22 18.55
C ALA A 18 -49.50 24.10 19.40
N LEU A 19 -50.27 23.39 20.23
CA LEU A 19 -49.81 22.24 21.01
C LEU A 19 -49.55 21.00 20.15
N LEU A 20 -50.15 20.87 18.96
CA LEU A 20 -49.89 19.79 18.04
C LEU A 20 -48.60 20.00 17.19
N PHE A 21 -48.12 21.23 17.12
CA PHE A 21 -46.84 21.55 16.45
C PHE A 21 -45.61 21.48 17.37
N THR A 22 -45.80 21.33 18.69
CA THR A 22 -44.68 21.10 19.63
C THR A 22 -44.48 19.62 19.97
N ALA A 23 -45.17 18.71 19.30
CA ALA A 23 -45.01 17.29 19.49
C ALA A 23 -43.80 16.77 18.71
N CYS A 24 -42.70 16.69 19.40
CA CYS A 24 -41.63 15.69 19.23
C CYS A 24 -40.93 15.66 17.86
N SER A 25 -39.89 16.48 17.70
CA SER A 25 -38.76 16.11 16.82
C SER A 25 -38.11 14.78 17.26
N ASP A 26 -38.03 14.53 18.56
CA ASP A 26 -37.45 13.30 19.14
C ASP A 26 -38.24 12.00 18.87
N PHE A 27 -39.51 12.10 18.46
CA PHE A 27 -40.31 10.89 18.14
C PHE A 27 -40.07 10.36 16.72
N LEU A 28 -39.50 11.18 15.83
CA LEU A 28 -39.19 10.79 14.45
C LEU A 28 -37.74 10.33 14.30
N GLU A 29 -36.86 10.63 15.24
CA GLU A 29 -35.54 10.06 15.36
C GLU A 29 -35.58 8.72 16.12
N LYS A 30 -36.19 7.73 15.53
CA LYS A 30 -36.11 6.38 16.04
C LYS A 30 -34.71 5.87 15.71
N GLU A 31 -33.85 5.76 16.70
CA GLU A 31 -32.60 5.02 16.59
C GLU A 31 -32.92 3.68 15.94
N VAL A 32 -32.24 3.36 14.85
CA VAL A 32 -32.45 2.08 14.15
C VAL A 32 -31.99 0.98 15.11
N GLN A 33 -32.95 0.33 15.77
CA GLN A 33 -32.65 -0.75 16.70
C GLN A 33 -32.04 -1.92 15.92
N GLY A 34 -30.76 -2.19 16.20
CA GLY A 34 -30.05 -3.34 15.64
C GLY A 34 -28.97 -3.04 14.60
N SER A 35 -28.72 -1.78 14.22
CA SER A 35 -27.54 -1.37 13.47
C SER A 35 -26.81 -0.23 14.18
N SER A 36 -25.53 -0.41 14.43
CA SER A 36 -24.67 0.68 14.93
C SER A 36 -24.43 1.67 13.80
N THR A 37 -24.73 2.95 14.00
CA THR A 37 -24.25 4.02 13.13
C THR A 37 -22.79 4.35 13.50
N PRO A 38 -21.97 4.94 12.62
CA PRO A 38 -20.62 5.35 12.98
C PRO A 38 -20.57 6.19 14.25
N ASP A 39 -21.48 7.16 14.40
CA ASP A 39 -21.58 8.02 15.61
C ASP A 39 -21.92 7.26 16.89
N SER A 40 -22.60 6.14 16.81
CA SER A 40 -22.92 5.29 17.96
C SER A 40 -21.86 4.22 18.23
N PHE A 41 -21.05 3.87 17.24
CA PHE A 41 -20.06 2.80 17.30
C PHE A 41 -18.76 3.25 17.99
N TYR A 42 -18.12 4.32 17.55
CA TYR A 42 -16.80 4.74 18.03
C TYR A 42 -16.85 5.43 19.41
N LYS A 43 -17.10 4.70 20.51
CA LYS A 43 -17.19 5.24 21.89
C LYS A 43 -16.04 4.81 22.79
N THR A 44 -15.34 3.74 22.43
CA THR A 44 -14.27 3.14 23.23
C THR A 44 -13.02 2.91 22.39
N LYS A 45 -11.86 2.76 23.03
CA LYS A 45 -10.61 2.39 22.32
C LYS A 45 -10.70 1.02 21.65
N TYR A 46 -11.51 0.11 22.17
CA TYR A 46 -11.76 -1.19 21.54
C TYR A 46 -12.46 -1.01 20.20
N GLU A 47 -13.50 -0.19 20.14
CA GLU A 47 -14.21 0.10 18.90
C GLU A 47 -13.36 0.88 17.88
N LEU A 48 -12.44 1.76 18.35
CA LEU A 48 -11.43 2.35 17.47
C LEU A 48 -10.50 1.27 16.87
N GLN A 49 -10.08 0.29 17.69
CA GLN A 49 -9.27 -0.83 17.20
C GLN A 49 -10.03 -1.70 16.18
N GLU A 50 -11.31 -1.98 16.44
CA GLU A 50 -12.17 -2.70 15.47
C GLU A 50 -12.32 -1.90 14.16
N GLY A 51 -12.48 -0.59 14.26
CA GLY A 51 -12.47 0.28 13.09
C GLY A 51 -11.15 0.20 12.31
N LEU A 52 -10.01 0.15 12.99
CA LEU A 52 -8.71 -0.04 12.35
C LEU A 52 -8.59 -1.43 11.72
N ASN A 53 -9.07 -2.47 12.39
CA ASN A 53 -9.10 -3.83 11.84
C ASN A 53 -9.92 -3.87 10.54
N ALA A 54 -11.05 -3.16 10.50
CA ALA A 54 -11.87 -3.03 9.29
C ALA A 54 -11.16 -2.30 8.13
N VAL A 55 -10.19 -1.41 8.42
CA VAL A 55 -9.35 -0.81 7.36
C VAL A 55 -8.34 -1.83 6.82
N TYR A 56 -7.68 -2.59 7.71
CA TYR A 56 -6.75 -3.65 7.32
C TYR A 56 -7.43 -4.76 6.51
N ASP A 57 -8.66 -5.13 6.87
CA ASP A 57 -9.47 -6.15 6.22
C ASP A 57 -9.62 -5.92 4.70
N VAL A 58 -9.68 -4.66 4.26
CA VAL A 58 -9.71 -4.33 2.82
C VAL A 58 -8.52 -4.89 2.07
N LEU A 59 -7.33 -4.90 2.69
CA LEU A 59 -6.09 -5.43 2.08
C LEU A 59 -6.14 -6.95 1.89
N GLN A 60 -6.90 -7.66 2.73
CA GLN A 60 -7.01 -9.11 2.72
C GLN A 60 -8.00 -9.60 1.65
N SER A 61 -8.85 -8.71 1.13
CA SER A 61 -9.88 -9.10 0.17
C SER A 61 -9.28 -9.63 -1.15
N ASN A 62 -9.95 -10.62 -1.72
CA ASN A 62 -9.62 -11.18 -3.04
C ASN A 62 -9.58 -10.08 -4.12
N GLN A 63 -10.51 -9.12 -4.06
CA GLN A 63 -10.55 -8.01 -5.00
C GLN A 63 -9.27 -7.18 -4.95
N PHE A 64 -8.76 -6.86 -3.74
CA PHE A 64 -7.52 -6.11 -3.57
C PHE A 64 -6.32 -6.90 -4.11
N THR A 65 -6.21 -8.17 -3.74
CA THR A 65 -5.14 -9.08 -4.18
C THR A 65 -5.11 -9.22 -5.70
N ASN A 66 -6.26 -9.48 -6.32
CA ASN A 66 -6.34 -9.59 -7.79
C ASN A 66 -5.97 -8.28 -8.48
N CYS A 67 -6.47 -7.15 -8.01
CA CYS A 67 -6.09 -5.85 -8.57
C CYS A 67 -4.59 -5.59 -8.45
N ALA A 68 -3.95 -6.00 -7.36
CA ALA A 68 -2.53 -5.77 -7.16
C ALA A 68 -1.66 -6.53 -8.18
N TRP A 69 -1.89 -7.84 -8.39
CA TRP A 69 -1.08 -8.60 -9.36
C TRP A 69 -1.44 -8.29 -10.82
N ILE A 70 -2.71 -8.01 -11.15
CA ILE A 70 -3.12 -7.66 -12.52
C ILE A 70 -2.40 -6.38 -12.97
N PHE A 71 -2.54 -5.31 -12.22
CA PHE A 71 -2.00 -4.00 -12.61
C PHE A 71 -0.50 -3.88 -12.36
N GLY A 72 0.01 -4.42 -11.27
CA GLY A 72 1.41 -4.25 -10.89
C GLY A 72 2.37 -5.24 -11.54
N GLU A 73 1.93 -6.47 -11.81
CA GLU A 73 2.79 -7.52 -12.36
C GLU A 73 2.38 -7.92 -13.77
N ALA A 74 1.10 -8.31 -13.96
CA ALA A 74 0.65 -8.87 -15.23
C ALA A 74 0.70 -7.88 -16.40
N CYS A 75 0.56 -6.59 -16.17
CA CYS A 75 0.76 -5.55 -17.19
C CYS A 75 2.25 -5.28 -17.49
N GLY A 76 3.18 -5.81 -16.68
CA GLY A 76 4.62 -5.68 -16.85
C GLY A 76 5.23 -6.67 -17.85
N ASP A 77 6.56 -6.78 -17.85
CA ASP A 77 7.34 -7.64 -18.78
C ASP A 77 7.94 -8.89 -18.11
N ASP A 78 7.78 -9.05 -16.79
CA ASP A 78 8.41 -10.17 -16.07
C ASP A 78 7.60 -11.46 -16.14
N VAL A 79 6.29 -11.37 -16.39
CA VAL A 79 5.39 -12.52 -16.46
C VAL A 79 4.58 -12.55 -17.75
N VAL A 80 4.10 -13.75 -18.09
CA VAL A 80 3.18 -14.01 -19.20
C VAL A 80 2.01 -14.85 -18.70
N GLY A 81 0.82 -14.56 -19.17
CA GLY A 81 -0.39 -15.31 -18.79
C GLY A 81 -0.68 -16.50 -19.72
N THR A 82 -1.58 -17.36 -19.28
CA THR A 82 -2.09 -18.48 -20.11
C THR A 82 -3.18 -18.04 -21.08
N ASP A 83 -3.88 -16.96 -20.79
CA ASP A 83 -5.00 -16.43 -21.59
C ASP A 83 -4.63 -15.16 -22.37
N GLU A 84 -3.39 -15.10 -22.88
CA GLU A 84 -2.90 -13.93 -23.64
C GLU A 84 -3.71 -13.63 -24.92
N ASN A 85 -4.41 -14.63 -25.46
CA ASN A 85 -5.31 -14.48 -26.60
C ASN A 85 -6.76 -14.35 -26.22
N GLY A 86 -7.04 -14.48 -24.94
CA GLY A 86 -8.40 -14.49 -24.44
C GLY A 86 -9.12 -13.18 -24.70
N THR A 87 -10.42 -13.30 -24.67
CA THR A 87 -11.35 -12.17 -24.63
C THR A 87 -11.73 -11.84 -23.19
N SER A 88 -11.01 -12.37 -22.19
CA SER A 88 -11.24 -12.00 -20.80
C SER A 88 -10.81 -10.56 -20.56
N GLN A 89 -11.49 -9.90 -19.65
CA GLN A 89 -11.16 -8.50 -19.29
C GLN A 89 -9.75 -8.35 -18.73
N ILE A 90 -9.19 -9.39 -18.10
CA ILE A 90 -7.78 -9.41 -17.69
C ILE A 90 -6.86 -9.44 -18.92
N ALA A 91 -7.17 -10.29 -19.91
CA ALA A 91 -6.39 -10.35 -21.14
C ALA A 91 -6.44 -9.03 -21.94
N GLU A 92 -7.56 -8.31 -21.87
CA GLU A 92 -7.67 -6.96 -22.46
C GLU A 92 -6.72 -5.98 -21.79
N LEU A 93 -6.70 -5.93 -20.44
CA LEU A 93 -5.78 -5.07 -19.68
C LEU A 93 -4.32 -5.38 -19.99
N VAL A 94 -3.94 -6.65 -19.89
CA VAL A 94 -2.57 -7.12 -20.07
C VAL A 94 -2.08 -6.87 -21.50
N ASN A 95 -2.98 -6.90 -22.48
CA ASN A 95 -2.66 -6.64 -23.89
C ASN A 95 -2.87 -5.18 -24.32
N PHE A 96 -3.21 -4.28 -23.39
CA PHE A 96 -3.50 -2.87 -23.69
C PHE A 96 -4.55 -2.70 -24.82
N ARG A 97 -5.66 -3.47 -24.71
CA ARG A 97 -6.82 -3.45 -25.62
C ARG A 97 -8.13 -3.17 -24.87
N PHE A 98 -8.02 -2.69 -23.68
CA PHE A 98 -9.14 -2.34 -22.83
C PHE A 98 -9.77 -1.01 -23.22
N ASP A 99 -11.01 -0.83 -22.84
CA ASP A 99 -11.71 0.45 -22.84
C ASP A 99 -12.11 0.86 -21.40
N THR A 100 -12.79 1.99 -21.27
CA THR A 100 -13.19 2.58 -19.99
C THR A 100 -14.22 1.75 -19.21
N SER A 101 -14.85 0.75 -19.86
CA SER A 101 -15.88 -0.13 -19.28
C SER A 101 -15.29 -1.42 -18.68
N ASN A 102 -13.99 -1.66 -18.79
CA ASN A 102 -13.36 -2.84 -18.23
C ASN A 102 -13.60 -2.95 -16.72
N ASP A 103 -14.20 -4.04 -16.26
CA ASP A 103 -14.65 -4.23 -14.88
C ASP A 103 -13.50 -4.18 -13.85
N TRP A 104 -12.28 -4.58 -14.23
CA TRP A 104 -11.13 -4.52 -13.33
C TRP A 104 -10.68 -3.10 -13.01
N LEU A 105 -10.90 -2.13 -13.90
CA LEU A 105 -10.70 -0.72 -13.62
C LEU A 105 -11.63 -0.25 -12.50
N LEU A 106 -12.93 -0.58 -12.62
CA LEU A 106 -13.94 -0.26 -11.62
C LEU A 106 -13.65 -0.96 -10.28
N ARG A 107 -13.32 -2.25 -10.30
CA ARG A 107 -12.97 -3.01 -9.10
C ARG A 107 -11.78 -2.39 -8.36
N ARG A 108 -10.72 -2.01 -9.10
CA ARG A 108 -9.55 -1.37 -8.50
C ARG A 108 -9.90 -0.02 -7.88
N TYR A 109 -10.65 0.80 -8.58
CA TYR A 109 -11.10 2.10 -8.08
C TYR A 109 -11.93 1.94 -6.80
N GLN A 110 -12.94 1.11 -6.83
CA GLN A 110 -13.86 0.89 -5.71
C GLN A 110 -13.18 0.31 -4.47
N ILE A 111 -12.29 -0.68 -4.61
CA ILE A 111 -11.65 -1.30 -3.43
C ILE A 111 -10.73 -0.31 -2.73
N MET A 112 -10.00 0.54 -3.47
CA MET A 112 -9.16 1.57 -2.86
C MET A 112 -10.01 2.61 -2.13
N TYR A 113 -11.09 3.10 -2.72
CA TYR A 113 -12.00 4.03 -2.06
C TYR A 113 -12.77 3.41 -0.88
N ARG A 114 -13.02 2.11 -0.89
CA ARG A 114 -13.55 1.39 0.29
C ARG A 114 -12.58 1.51 1.46
N GLY A 115 -11.29 1.28 1.22
CA GLY A 115 -10.24 1.45 2.25
C GLY A 115 -10.12 2.89 2.74
N ILE A 116 -10.12 3.85 1.83
CA ILE A 116 -10.10 5.29 2.17
C ILE A 116 -11.31 5.69 3.01
N ASN A 117 -12.51 5.25 2.63
CA ASN A 117 -13.72 5.57 3.38
C ASN A 117 -13.68 5.00 4.81
N ARG A 118 -13.30 3.74 4.98
CA ARG A 118 -13.14 3.13 6.32
C ARG A 118 -12.10 3.89 7.15
N ALA A 119 -10.96 4.27 6.55
CA ALA A 119 -9.94 5.07 7.23
C ALA A 119 -10.45 6.47 7.61
N ASN A 120 -11.16 7.16 6.71
CA ASN A 120 -11.75 8.47 6.97
C ASN A 120 -12.77 8.41 8.12
N GLN A 121 -13.65 7.40 8.14
CA GLN A 121 -14.62 7.21 9.23
C GLN A 121 -13.91 7.01 10.57
N LEU A 122 -12.87 6.18 10.62
CA LEU A 122 -12.09 5.98 11.84
C LEU A 122 -11.41 7.29 12.30
N ILE A 123 -10.74 7.99 11.38
CA ILE A 123 -9.99 9.22 11.67
C ILE A 123 -10.94 10.32 12.15
N SER A 124 -12.12 10.50 11.53
CA SER A 124 -13.10 11.51 11.94
C SER A 124 -13.66 11.27 13.34
N HIS A 125 -13.70 10.01 13.80
CA HIS A 125 -14.23 9.64 15.11
C HIS A 125 -13.14 9.44 16.17
N ILE A 126 -11.86 9.67 15.86
CA ILE A 126 -10.76 9.45 16.80
C ILE A 126 -10.95 10.25 18.11
N ASN A 127 -11.56 11.45 18.04
CA ASN A 127 -11.85 12.33 19.15
C ASN A 127 -13.14 11.98 19.93
N SER A 128 -13.92 11.00 19.50
CA SER A 128 -15.17 10.61 20.16
C SER A 128 -14.93 9.86 21.46
N VAL A 129 -13.76 9.24 21.61
CA VAL A 129 -13.38 8.50 22.81
C VAL A 129 -12.85 9.47 23.86
N LYS A 130 -13.54 9.55 24.99
CA LYS A 130 -13.13 10.39 26.13
C LYS A 130 -12.20 9.61 27.04
N PHE A 131 -10.98 10.10 27.21
CA PHE A 131 -10.01 9.57 28.16
C PHE A 131 -9.89 10.49 29.37
N SER A 132 -9.59 9.92 30.54
CA SER A 132 -9.15 10.73 31.67
C SER A 132 -7.76 11.32 31.35
N SER A 133 -7.52 12.55 31.78
CA SER A 133 -6.26 13.27 31.49
C SER A 133 -4.99 12.58 32.00
N ASP A 134 -5.12 11.56 32.82
CA ASP A 134 -4.01 10.91 33.53
C ASP A 134 -3.64 9.54 32.91
N ASP A 135 -4.33 9.09 31.83
CA ASP A 135 -4.09 7.79 31.22
C ASP A 135 -3.17 7.91 30.00
N ALA A 136 -1.86 7.96 30.26
CA ALA A 136 -0.84 8.03 29.23
C ALA A 136 -0.89 6.85 28.23
N SER A 137 -1.30 5.66 28.69
CA SER A 137 -1.37 4.46 27.85
C SER A 137 -2.47 4.57 26.80
N ASN A 138 -3.56 5.27 27.11
CA ASN A 138 -4.63 5.49 26.16
C ASN A 138 -4.23 6.46 25.05
N TYR A 139 -3.48 7.54 25.37
CA TYR A 139 -2.95 8.45 24.33
C TYR A 139 -2.07 7.72 23.35
N THR A 140 -1.11 6.93 23.82
CA THR A 140 -0.21 6.15 22.96
C THR A 140 -0.97 5.15 22.09
N THR A 141 -2.00 4.50 22.65
CA THR A 141 -2.83 3.55 21.89
C THR A 141 -3.62 4.25 20.78
N VAL A 142 -4.29 5.36 21.08
CA VAL A 142 -5.08 6.12 20.09
C VAL A 142 -4.18 6.73 19.03
N GLN A 143 -3.03 7.25 19.43
CA GLN A 143 -2.01 7.77 18.52
C GLN A 143 -1.54 6.69 17.53
N ALA A 144 -1.26 5.47 18.01
CA ALA A 144 -0.88 4.36 17.16
C ALA A 144 -2.01 3.91 16.22
N ILE A 145 -3.27 3.94 16.66
CA ILE A 145 -4.43 3.67 15.81
C ILE A 145 -4.53 4.72 14.70
N LEU A 146 -4.43 6.00 15.05
CA LEU A 146 -4.48 7.11 14.10
C LEU A 146 -3.34 7.04 13.07
N GLY A 147 -2.11 6.78 13.53
CA GLY A 147 -0.94 6.64 12.65
C GLY A 147 -1.10 5.51 11.65
N GLN A 148 -1.58 4.34 12.09
CA GLN A 148 -1.84 3.21 11.20
C GLN A 148 -2.97 3.52 10.20
N ALA A 149 -4.06 4.16 10.64
CA ALA A 149 -5.15 4.56 9.75
C ALA A 149 -4.68 5.53 8.65
N LYS A 150 -3.83 6.51 9.00
CA LYS A 150 -3.22 7.44 8.04
C LYS A 150 -2.30 6.74 7.06
N PHE A 151 -1.44 5.85 7.53
CA PHE A 151 -0.61 5.03 6.63
C PHE A 151 -1.44 4.24 5.63
N LEU A 152 -2.49 3.56 6.08
CA LEU A 152 -3.36 2.76 5.20
C LEU A 152 -4.09 3.64 4.19
N ARG A 153 -4.60 4.80 4.62
CA ARG A 153 -5.21 5.78 3.71
C ARG A 153 -4.23 6.27 2.65
N ALA A 154 -3.02 6.61 3.05
CA ALA A 154 -1.94 7.01 2.15
C ALA A 154 -1.60 5.89 1.16
N TYR A 155 -1.54 4.64 1.61
CA TYR A 155 -1.28 3.49 0.75
C TYR A 155 -2.38 3.29 -0.30
N PHE A 156 -3.66 3.40 0.08
CA PHE A 156 -4.76 3.33 -0.89
C PHE A 156 -4.72 4.48 -1.91
N TYR A 157 -4.43 5.71 -1.48
CA TYR A 157 -4.26 6.83 -2.41
C TYR A 157 -3.03 6.65 -3.32
N PHE A 158 -1.95 6.08 -2.81
CA PHE A 158 -0.78 5.77 -3.64
C PHE A 158 -1.11 4.74 -4.72
N GLU A 159 -1.88 3.71 -4.39
CA GLU A 159 -2.39 2.74 -5.38
C GLU A 159 -3.29 3.39 -6.44
N LEU A 160 -4.11 4.37 -6.06
CA LEU A 160 -4.96 5.13 -6.98
C LEU A 160 -4.14 6.05 -7.89
N VAL A 161 -3.26 6.90 -7.32
CA VAL A 161 -2.55 7.93 -8.08
C VAL A 161 -1.59 7.34 -9.10
N ARG A 162 -0.90 6.25 -8.78
CA ARG A 162 -0.01 5.58 -9.73
C ARG A 162 -0.75 4.80 -10.83
N THR A 163 -2.05 4.53 -10.62
CA THR A 163 -2.89 3.85 -11.60
C THR A 163 -3.66 4.85 -12.48
N PHE A 164 -4.30 5.84 -11.87
CA PHE A 164 -5.27 6.71 -12.52
C PHE A 164 -4.82 8.18 -12.65
N GLY A 165 -3.66 8.54 -12.06
CA GLY A 165 -3.24 9.92 -11.95
C GLY A 165 -4.01 10.68 -10.87
N GLY A 166 -4.40 11.93 -11.13
CA GLY A 166 -5.22 12.69 -10.19
C GLY A 166 -6.57 12.00 -9.93
N VAL A 167 -7.02 12.04 -8.68
CA VAL A 167 -8.29 11.43 -8.24
C VAL A 167 -8.96 12.30 -7.17
N PRO A 168 -10.26 12.17 -6.92
CA PRO A 168 -10.92 12.90 -5.84
C PRO A 168 -10.31 12.61 -4.47
N ILE A 169 -9.88 13.64 -3.74
CA ILE A 169 -9.50 13.52 -2.33
C ILE A 169 -10.78 13.64 -1.50
N ARG A 170 -11.19 12.52 -0.88
CA ARG A 170 -12.40 12.47 -0.05
C ARG A 170 -12.12 13.05 1.33
N PRO A 171 -12.95 13.99 1.82
CA PRO A 171 -12.83 14.52 3.17
C PRO A 171 -13.10 13.44 4.22
N GLU A 172 -12.59 13.62 5.43
CA GLU A 172 -12.83 12.70 6.55
C GLU A 172 -14.30 12.67 6.98
N THR A 173 -14.99 13.80 6.85
CA THR A 173 -16.44 13.92 7.09
C THR A 173 -17.13 14.28 5.80
N GLU A 174 -17.95 13.38 5.27
CA GLU A 174 -18.69 13.62 4.04
C GLU A 174 -19.95 14.45 4.31
N ASP A 175 -20.17 15.49 3.48
CA ASP A 175 -21.45 16.19 3.43
C ASP A 175 -22.34 15.49 2.39
N ILE A 176 -23.47 14.95 2.83
CA ILE A 176 -24.43 14.27 1.97
C ILE A 176 -24.93 15.13 0.81
N ASN A 177 -24.84 16.45 0.93
CA ASN A 177 -25.24 17.37 -0.13
C ASN A 177 -24.12 17.63 -1.15
N HIS A 178 -22.88 17.18 -0.88
CA HIS A 178 -21.70 17.40 -1.71
C HIS A 178 -20.91 16.10 -1.93
N LEU A 179 -21.60 15.03 -2.31
CA LEU A 179 -20.97 13.72 -2.55
C LEU A 179 -20.11 13.69 -3.83
N THR A 180 -20.42 14.55 -4.79
CA THR A 180 -19.66 14.66 -6.04
C THR A 180 -18.52 15.63 -5.86
N ILE A 181 -17.29 15.13 -5.92
CA ILE A 181 -16.05 15.89 -5.75
C ILE A 181 -15.24 15.75 -7.03
N PRO A 182 -14.74 16.86 -7.61
CA PRO A 182 -13.87 16.79 -8.77
C PRO A 182 -12.54 16.10 -8.44
N ARG A 183 -11.82 15.68 -9.48
CA ARG A 183 -10.48 15.16 -9.32
C ARG A 183 -9.54 16.25 -8.81
N SER A 184 -8.74 15.91 -7.81
CA SER A 184 -7.53 16.67 -7.48
C SER A 184 -6.42 16.35 -8.48
N SER A 185 -5.49 17.26 -8.67
CA SER A 185 -4.32 17.01 -9.50
C SER A 185 -3.47 15.85 -8.93
N LYS A 186 -2.61 15.29 -9.75
CA LYS A 186 -1.67 14.24 -9.33
C LYS A 186 -0.78 14.74 -8.18
N GLU A 187 -0.31 15.96 -8.27
CA GLU A 187 0.55 16.62 -7.29
C GLU A 187 -0.18 16.84 -5.96
N GLU A 188 -1.44 17.27 -5.97
CA GLU A 188 -2.25 17.43 -4.76
C GLU A 188 -2.49 16.08 -4.06
N VAL A 189 -2.72 15.00 -4.83
CA VAL A 189 -2.87 13.66 -4.26
C VAL A 189 -1.57 13.20 -3.62
N TYR A 190 -0.41 13.41 -4.26
CA TYR A 190 0.88 13.08 -3.68
C TYR A 190 1.16 13.89 -2.40
N ALA A 191 0.91 15.19 -2.39
CA ALA A 191 1.07 16.02 -1.20
C ALA A 191 0.19 15.53 -0.02
N TYR A 192 -1.03 15.07 -0.32
CA TYR A 192 -1.92 14.48 0.68
C TYR A 192 -1.36 13.17 1.24
N ILE A 193 -0.83 12.29 0.39
CA ILE A 193 -0.16 11.04 0.76
C ILE A 193 1.05 11.32 1.64
N GLU A 194 1.92 12.23 1.22
CA GLU A 194 3.12 12.61 1.97
C GLU A 194 2.76 13.11 3.37
N LYS A 195 1.75 14.00 3.47
CA LYS A 195 1.28 14.51 4.76
C LYS A 195 0.87 13.39 5.69
N ASP A 196 0.03 12.45 5.23
CA ASP A 196 -0.41 11.31 6.04
C ASP A 196 0.76 10.42 6.48
N LEU A 197 1.72 10.15 5.61
CA LEU A 197 2.90 9.32 5.92
C LEU A 197 3.85 9.98 6.92
N ARG A 198 4.11 11.29 6.77
CA ARG A 198 4.94 12.06 7.68
C ARG A 198 4.33 12.13 9.08
N GLU A 199 3.03 12.41 9.16
CA GLU A 199 2.31 12.42 10.42
C GLU A 199 2.28 11.01 11.06
N ALA A 200 2.02 9.96 10.28
CA ALA A 200 2.04 8.58 10.77
C ALA A 200 3.42 8.15 11.30
N ALA A 201 4.51 8.55 10.64
CA ALA A 201 5.87 8.24 11.09
C ALA A 201 6.17 8.78 12.50
N CYS A 202 5.60 9.94 12.85
CA CYS A 202 5.73 10.54 14.18
C CYS A 202 4.90 9.84 15.26
N MET A 203 3.88 9.04 14.87
CA MET A 203 2.91 8.43 15.79
C MET A 203 3.23 6.98 16.15
N LEU A 204 4.14 6.34 15.43
CA LEU A 204 4.31 4.89 15.47
C LEU A 204 5.70 4.49 15.98
N ASP A 205 5.76 3.36 16.67
CA ASP A 205 7.03 2.73 17.05
C ASP A 205 7.83 2.32 15.80
N ALA A 206 9.13 2.12 15.94
CA ALA A 206 10.04 1.76 14.86
C ALA A 206 9.53 0.57 14.03
N LYS A 207 9.19 -0.52 14.70
CA LYS A 207 8.58 -1.74 14.17
C LYS A 207 7.87 -2.45 15.30
N TYR A 208 6.69 -2.97 15.06
CA TYR A 208 6.03 -3.86 16.01
C TYR A 208 6.63 -5.26 15.89
N THR A 209 7.03 -5.84 17.03
CA THR A 209 7.69 -7.15 17.09
C THR A 209 6.73 -8.30 17.35
N ASP A 210 5.47 -8.00 17.61
CA ASP A 210 4.41 -8.99 17.67
C ASP A 210 4.18 -9.55 16.28
N ALA A 211 4.77 -10.71 16.03
CA ALA A 211 4.73 -11.38 14.73
C ALA A 211 3.32 -11.72 14.26
N SER A 212 2.35 -11.83 15.17
CA SER A 212 0.96 -12.13 14.83
C SER A 212 0.14 -10.91 14.42
N SER A 213 0.65 -9.69 14.63
CA SER A 213 -0.13 -8.47 14.48
C SER A 213 -0.13 -7.87 13.08
N GLY A 214 0.98 -7.96 12.34
CA GLY A 214 1.13 -7.28 11.04
C GLY A 214 0.99 -5.76 11.07
N LYS A 215 1.07 -5.14 12.26
CA LYS A 215 0.89 -3.69 12.42
C LYS A 215 1.97 -2.90 11.72
N VAL A 216 1.57 -1.80 11.11
CA VAL A 216 2.47 -0.84 10.49
C VAL A 216 3.24 -0.06 11.55
N GLY A 217 4.55 0.08 11.38
CA GLY A 217 5.42 0.92 12.21
C GLY A 217 6.02 2.10 11.44
N CYS A 218 6.79 2.93 12.13
CA CYS A 218 7.50 4.10 11.56
C CYS A 218 8.34 3.70 10.34
N GLY A 219 9.04 2.56 10.40
CA GLY A 219 9.83 2.07 9.27
C GLY A 219 9.02 1.85 8.00
N ALA A 220 7.79 1.34 8.11
CA ALA A 220 6.90 1.20 6.95
C ALA A 220 6.45 2.56 6.40
N CYS A 221 6.18 3.54 7.28
CA CYS A 221 5.81 4.90 6.87
C CYS A 221 6.94 5.58 6.08
N VAL A 222 8.16 5.52 6.59
CA VAL A 222 9.32 6.12 5.92
C VAL A 222 9.64 5.40 4.61
N ALA A 223 9.56 4.06 4.58
CA ALA A 223 9.80 3.30 3.36
C ALA A 223 8.75 3.57 2.26
N LEU A 224 7.47 3.71 2.64
CA LEU A 224 6.44 4.10 1.69
C LEU A 224 6.59 5.56 1.24
N LEU A 225 6.98 6.46 2.14
CA LEU A 225 7.30 7.85 1.79
C LEU A 225 8.45 7.91 0.77
N MET A 226 9.54 7.18 0.98
CA MET A 226 10.63 7.08 0.00
C MET A 226 10.11 6.57 -1.36
N LYS A 227 9.22 5.57 -1.35
CA LYS A 227 8.61 5.04 -2.59
C LYS A 227 7.74 6.11 -3.27
N VAL A 228 6.93 6.86 -2.54
CA VAL A 228 6.10 7.96 -3.06
C VAL A 228 6.98 9.04 -3.72
N LEU A 229 8.00 9.53 -3.01
CA LEU A 229 8.94 10.52 -3.53
C LEU A 229 9.65 10.03 -4.81
N MET A 230 10.00 8.73 -4.87
CA MET A 230 10.58 8.11 -6.07
C MET A 230 9.63 8.14 -7.28
N TYR A 231 8.31 8.07 -7.05
CA TYR A 231 7.30 8.14 -8.12
C TYR A 231 6.96 9.57 -8.54
N GLU A 232 7.25 10.56 -7.70
CA GLU A 232 7.13 11.98 -8.05
C GLU A 232 8.37 12.49 -8.80
N ALA A 233 9.53 11.99 -8.44
CA ALA A 233 10.80 12.41 -9.04
C ALA A 233 10.98 11.82 -10.45
N THR A 234 11.44 12.65 -11.37
CA THR A 234 11.83 12.21 -12.72
C THR A 234 13.29 11.76 -12.72
N PRO A 235 13.59 10.52 -13.09
CA PRO A 235 14.98 10.06 -13.18
C PRO A 235 15.79 10.90 -14.18
N GLY A 236 16.90 11.47 -13.72
CA GLY A 236 17.79 12.31 -14.55
C GLY A 236 17.53 13.79 -14.45
N GLU A 237 16.50 14.20 -13.76
CA GLU A 237 16.22 15.59 -13.45
C GLU A 237 16.56 15.90 -12.00
N HIS A 238 17.14 17.07 -11.75
CA HIS A 238 17.38 17.54 -10.39
C HIS A 238 16.03 17.80 -9.70
N SER A 239 15.86 17.24 -8.50
CA SER A 239 14.61 17.36 -7.74
C SER A 239 14.90 17.26 -6.25
N ASP A 240 14.31 18.14 -5.46
CA ASP A 240 14.34 18.08 -3.99
C ASP A 240 13.81 16.72 -3.46
N LYS A 241 12.97 16.04 -4.23
CA LYS A 241 12.47 14.69 -3.90
C LYS A 241 13.61 13.66 -3.81
N TRP A 242 14.60 13.73 -4.72
CA TRP A 242 15.79 12.87 -4.64
C TRP A 242 16.66 13.19 -3.43
N GLU A 243 16.82 14.47 -3.10
CA GLU A 243 17.58 14.88 -1.93
C GLU A 243 16.92 14.42 -0.64
N GLU A 244 15.60 14.55 -0.55
CA GLU A 244 14.85 14.07 0.58
C GLU A 244 14.88 12.53 0.69
N MET A 245 14.75 11.81 -0.41
CA MET A 245 14.92 10.35 -0.39
C MET A 245 16.30 9.94 0.12
N ALA A 246 17.36 10.64 -0.28
CA ALA A 246 18.71 10.37 0.22
C ALA A 246 18.80 10.64 1.73
N LEU A 247 18.18 11.70 2.23
CA LEU A 247 18.08 12.01 3.65
C LEU A 247 17.32 10.93 4.44
N LEU A 248 16.17 10.49 3.94
CA LEU A 248 15.39 9.41 4.54
C LEU A 248 16.14 8.07 4.51
N GLY A 249 16.91 7.81 3.45
CA GLY A 249 17.79 6.64 3.35
C GLY A 249 18.95 6.70 4.36
N ASP A 250 19.56 7.86 4.56
CA ASP A 250 20.56 8.10 5.61
C ASP A 250 19.95 7.79 6.99
N TYR A 251 18.74 8.27 7.27
CA TYR A 251 18.03 7.96 8.52
C TYR A 251 17.75 6.45 8.66
N PHE A 252 17.19 5.84 7.65
CA PHE A 252 16.72 4.44 7.70
C PHE A 252 17.89 3.44 7.84
N ILE A 253 19.01 3.72 7.14
CA ILE A 253 20.07 2.73 6.90
C ILE A 253 21.33 3.05 7.70
N THR A 254 21.75 4.33 7.76
CA THR A 254 23.01 4.71 8.38
C THR A 254 22.87 5.12 9.85
N GLY A 255 21.64 5.32 10.32
CA GLY A 255 21.35 5.74 11.69
C GLY A 255 21.45 7.25 11.92
N ARG A 256 21.38 8.06 10.86
CA ARG A 256 21.20 9.50 11.02
C ARG A 256 19.93 9.78 11.82
N THR A 257 19.99 10.68 12.77
CA THR A 257 18.81 11.09 13.54
C THR A 257 17.99 12.10 12.73
N LEU A 258 16.69 11.88 12.63
CA LEU A 258 15.70 12.87 12.18
C LEU A 258 14.75 13.19 13.33
N THR A 259 14.32 14.44 13.39
CA THR A 259 13.34 14.92 14.36
C THR A 259 11.96 15.07 13.74
N TYR A 260 10.94 15.37 14.55
CA TYR A 260 9.59 15.67 14.05
C TYR A 260 9.60 16.92 13.17
N ARG A 261 10.44 17.93 13.48
CA ARG A 261 10.65 19.12 12.62
C ARG A 261 11.11 18.71 11.23
N ASP A 262 12.09 17.80 11.14
CA ASP A 262 12.68 17.38 9.88
C ASP A 262 11.68 16.62 9.00
N ILE A 263 10.88 15.70 9.57
CA ILE A 263 9.98 14.85 8.79
C ILE A 263 8.67 15.56 8.46
N LEU A 264 8.16 16.42 9.33
CA LEU A 264 6.85 17.05 9.16
C LEU A 264 6.88 18.24 8.21
N HIS A 265 8.05 18.84 7.92
CA HIS A 265 8.14 20.09 7.15
C HIS A 265 7.20 21.15 7.73
N LEU A 266 7.43 21.51 9.00
CA LEU A 266 6.49 22.33 9.81
C LEU A 266 6.13 23.69 9.22
N ASP A 267 6.97 24.22 8.34
CA ASP A 267 6.72 25.44 7.57
C ASP A 267 5.52 25.34 6.60
N GLN A 268 5.06 24.12 6.31
CA GLN A 268 3.90 23.86 5.44
C GLN A 268 2.57 23.78 6.19
N TYR A 269 2.59 23.87 7.53
CA TYR A 269 1.38 23.82 8.37
C TYR A 269 0.93 25.22 8.78
N ASP A 270 -0.33 25.54 8.55
CA ASP A 270 -1.00 26.75 9.06
C ASP A 270 -1.43 26.63 10.53
N GLU A 271 -1.01 25.57 11.21
CA GLU A 271 -1.34 25.25 12.60
C GLU A 271 -0.19 25.63 13.52
N THR A 272 -0.51 26.07 14.75
CA THR A 272 0.48 26.14 15.81
C THR A 272 0.93 24.75 16.23
N TRP A 273 2.17 24.65 16.78
CA TRP A 273 2.67 23.37 17.29
C TRP A 273 1.70 22.70 18.27
N ASP A 274 1.08 23.45 19.19
CA ASP A 274 0.11 22.93 20.16
C ASP A 274 -1.16 22.40 19.49
N GLN A 275 -1.66 23.07 18.44
CA GLN A 275 -2.81 22.59 17.66
C GLN A 275 -2.47 21.30 16.91
N LEU A 276 -1.32 21.28 16.27
CA LEU A 276 -0.81 20.10 15.57
C LEU A 276 -0.67 18.91 16.55
N MET A 277 -0.05 19.12 17.72
CA MET A 277 0.12 18.07 18.71
C MET A 277 -1.21 17.53 19.25
N ARG A 278 -2.20 18.36 19.44
CA ARG A 278 -3.55 17.92 19.86
C ARG A 278 -4.23 17.10 18.77
N ARG A 279 -4.09 17.52 17.51
CA ARG A 279 -4.63 16.79 16.36
C ARG A 279 -3.95 15.44 16.15
N LEU A 280 -2.65 15.37 16.39
CA LEU A 280 -1.85 14.15 16.28
C LEU A 280 -1.87 13.27 17.54
N TRP A 281 -2.67 13.64 18.55
CA TRP A 281 -2.78 12.91 19.82
C TRP A 281 -1.48 12.77 20.61
N PHE A 282 -0.55 13.72 20.45
CA PHE A 282 0.60 13.82 21.31
C PHE A 282 0.20 14.48 22.65
N LYS A 283 0.86 14.08 23.74
CA LYS A 283 0.63 14.70 25.05
C LYS A 283 0.90 16.21 24.98
N PRO A 284 -0.05 17.06 25.39
CA PRO A 284 0.19 18.50 25.44
C PRO A 284 1.35 18.84 26.38
N SER A 285 2.16 19.83 26.01
CA SER A 285 3.30 20.31 26.80
C SER A 285 2.94 20.90 28.19
N GLU A 286 1.68 21.19 28.43
CA GLU A 286 1.21 21.94 29.62
C GLU A 286 1.01 21.11 30.91
N LYS A 287 1.12 19.79 30.88
CA LYS A 287 1.06 18.97 32.10
C LYS A 287 2.37 18.27 32.40
N LEU A 288 3.30 19.05 32.88
CA LEU A 288 4.43 18.60 33.67
C LEU A 288 3.95 18.09 35.03
N LEU A 289 3.72 16.82 35.15
CA LEU A 289 3.95 16.13 36.39
C LEU A 289 5.38 15.59 36.33
N SER A 290 6.18 16.03 37.25
CA SER A 290 7.63 15.75 37.41
C SER A 290 8.11 14.46 36.76
N GLY A 291 8.93 14.57 35.71
CA GLY A 291 9.71 13.48 35.12
C GLY A 291 9.21 12.89 33.80
N GLU A 292 8.12 13.41 33.21
CA GLU A 292 7.66 12.94 31.90
C GLU A 292 8.37 13.65 30.74
N VAL A 293 8.75 12.86 29.72
CA VAL A 293 9.34 13.37 28.48
C VAL A 293 8.25 14.05 27.63
N TYR A 294 8.53 15.30 27.22
CA TYR A 294 7.65 16.06 26.35
C TYR A 294 7.90 15.74 24.88
N THR A 295 6.84 15.70 24.10
CA THR A 295 6.94 15.73 22.65
C THR A 295 7.12 17.19 22.22
N THR A 296 8.25 17.50 21.60
CA THR A 296 8.56 18.78 20.97
C THR A 296 8.85 18.57 19.50
N GLU A 297 8.94 19.64 18.74
CA GLU A 297 9.34 19.57 17.34
C GLU A 297 10.74 18.97 17.15
N ASP A 298 11.59 19.05 18.16
CA ASP A 298 12.94 18.46 18.18
C ASP A 298 12.96 17.02 18.73
N THR A 299 11.80 16.43 19.02
CA THR A 299 11.70 15.02 19.42
C THR A 299 12.21 14.14 18.27
N PRO A 300 13.15 13.23 18.53
CA PRO A 300 13.65 12.34 17.49
C PRO A 300 12.61 11.30 17.07
N LEU A 301 12.59 10.97 15.78
CA LEU A 301 11.90 9.78 15.29
C LEU A 301 12.51 8.51 15.90
N PRO A 302 11.75 7.41 16.00
CA PRO A 302 12.26 6.13 16.44
C PRO A 302 13.46 5.69 15.60
N ALA A 303 14.57 5.26 16.20
CA ALA A 303 15.75 4.80 15.45
C ALA A 303 15.42 3.55 14.63
N LEU A 304 15.72 3.57 13.33
CA LEU A 304 15.45 2.44 12.41
C LEU A 304 16.72 1.61 12.10
N ALA A 305 17.89 2.18 12.25
CA ALA A 305 19.16 1.47 12.03
C ALA A 305 19.22 0.19 12.89
N ASN A 306 19.59 -0.92 12.26
CA ASN A 306 19.64 -2.26 12.87
C ASN A 306 18.29 -2.92 13.22
N ILE A 307 17.16 -2.26 13.00
CA ILE A 307 15.82 -2.90 13.10
C ILE A 307 15.60 -3.85 11.91
N TYR A 308 16.08 -3.43 10.73
CA TYR A 308 15.96 -4.17 9.49
C TYR A 308 17.32 -4.65 9.00
N SER A 309 17.35 -5.77 8.29
CA SER A 309 18.59 -6.38 7.79
C SER A 309 18.40 -7.05 6.44
N LEU A 310 19.42 -6.98 5.58
CA LEU A 310 19.49 -7.76 4.33
C LEU A 310 19.72 -9.25 4.61
N VAL A 311 20.44 -9.59 5.68
CA VAL A 311 20.55 -10.96 6.19
C VAL A 311 19.29 -11.27 6.97
N SER A 312 18.49 -12.19 6.44
CA SER A 312 17.18 -12.48 7.00
C SER A 312 17.30 -13.26 8.29
N LYS A 313 16.61 -12.79 9.32
CA LYS A 313 16.47 -13.45 10.60
C LYS A 313 15.00 -13.78 10.82
N SER A 314 14.71 -15.04 11.14
CA SER A 314 13.38 -15.50 11.50
C SER A 314 12.84 -14.68 12.68
N SER A 315 11.57 -14.29 12.61
CA SER A 315 10.86 -13.64 13.72
C SER A 315 10.51 -14.60 14.85
N TYR A 316 10.52 -15.92 14.58
CA TYR A 316 10.12 -16.95 15.53
C TYR A 316 11.26 -17.37 16.47
N ASP A 317 12.48 -17.57 15.93
CA ASP A 317 13.60 -18.13 16.67
C ASP A 317 14.94 -17.41 16.45
N GLY A 318 14.96 -16.36 15.62
CA GLY A 318 16.15 -15.57 15.29
C GLY A 318 17.18 -16.31 14.41
N SER A 319 16.86 -17.50 13.90
CA SER A 319 17.73 -18.24 12.99
C SER A 319 17.94 -17.49 11.68
N THR A 320 19.06 -17.75 11.01
CA THR A 320 19.32 -17.18 9.68
C THR A 320 18.54 -17.98 8.64
N LEU A 321 17.72 -17.27 7.85
CA LEU A 321 16.90 -17.83 6.79
C LEU A 321 17.69 -17.88 5.47
N HIS A 322 17.49 -18.93 4.68
CA HIS A 322 17.93 -18.96 3.30
C HIS A 322 17.11 -17.97 2.46
N TYR A 323 17.66 -17.52 1.33
CA TYR A 323 16.99 -16.53 0.45
C TYR A 323 15.57 -16.96 0.03
N ARG A 324 15.36 -18.23 -0.31
CA ARG A 324 14.04 -18.76 -0.71
C ARG A 324 13.02 -18.75 0.44
N ASP A 325 13.47 -19.00 1.67
CA ASP A 325 12.60 -19.09 2.85
C ASP A 325 11.97 -17.73 3.19
N LEU A 326 12.53 -16.63 2.65
CA LEU A 326 11.93 -15.29 2.75
C LEU A 326 10.50 -15.22 2.25
N TYR A 327 10.16 -16.06 1.28
CA TYR A 327 8.87 -16.05 0.62
C TYR A 327 7.93 -17.16 1.10
N TYR A 328 8.32 -17.87 2.17
CA TYR A 328 7.55 -18.88 2.87
C TYR A 328 7.04 -18.34 4.21
N GLN A 329 6.21 -19.11 4.92
CA GLN A 329 5.75 -18.72 6.27
C GLN A 329 6.91 -18.46 7.24
N ALA A 330 7.98 -19.24 7.16
CA ALA A 330 9.20 -19.03 7.98
C ALA A 330 9.82 -17.62 7.81
N GLY A 331 9.60 -16.98 6.67
CA GLY A 331 10.09 -15.64 6.37
C GLY A 331 9.14 -14.52 6.74
N GLU A 332 7.97 -14.81 7.28
CA GLU A 332 7.01 -13.79 7.70
C GLU A 332 7.55 -12.95 8.85
N PHE A 333 7.32 -11.64 8.77
CA PHE A 333 7.81 -10.65 9.74
C PHE A 333 9.31 -10.70 10.02
N CYS A 334 10.11 -11.39 9.21
CA CYS A 334 11.55 -11.46 9.37
C CYS A 334 12.21 -10.07 9.37
N SER A 335 13.50 -10.02 9.70
CA SER A 335 14.26 -8.75 9.73
C SER A 335 14.31 -8.02 8.39
N ARG A 336 13.99 -8.69 7.28
CA ARG A 336 13.91 -8.11 5.94
C ARG A 336 12.53 -7.55 5.59
N SER A 337 11.49 -7.92 6.33
CA SER A 337 10.13 -7.44 6.12
C SER A 337 9.94 -6.05 6.71
N VAL A 338 9.48 -5.12 5.87
CA VAL A 338 9.14 -3.74 6.26
C VAL A 338 7.63 -3.55 6.33
N PHE A 339 6.90 -4.01 5.32
CA PHE A 339 5.45 -4.02 5.32
C PHE A 339 4.92 -5.29 4.65
N GLU A 340 4.06 -6.01 5.37
CA GLU A 340 3.35 -7.20 4.90
C GLU A 340 1.86 -7.06 5.07
N ILE A 341 1.11 -7.60 4.11
CA ILE A 341 -0.32 -7.86 4.28
C ILE A 341 -0.46 -9.26 4.86
N VAL A 342 -1.13 -9.34 6.00
CA VAL A 342 -1.30 -10.58 6.75
C VAL A 342 -2.51 -11.31 6.24
N PHE A 343 -2.36 -12.63 6.03
CA PHE A 343 -3.44 -13.54 5.73
C PHE A 343 -3.53 -14.63 6.79
N LYS A 344 -4.68 -15.23 6.93
CA LYS A 344 -4.93 -16.30 7.89
C LYS A 344 -5.81 -17.36 7.27
N GLU A 345 -5.40 -18.63 7.39
CA GLU A 345 -6.26 -19.75 7.02
C GLU A 345 -7.47 -19.80 7.94
N SER A 346 -8.67 -20.00 7.38
CA SER A 346 -9.87 -20.14 8.18
C SER A 346 -9.86 -21.43 8.98
N ALA A 347 -10.39 -21.41 10.20
CA ALA A 347 -10.45 -22.58 11.05
C ALA A 347 -11.33 -23.72 10.47
N THR A 348 -12.16 -23.43 9.48
CA THR A 348 -13.04 -24.36 8.81
C THR A 348 -12.44 -24.95 7.53
N GLY A 349 -11.25 -24.43 7.09
CA GLY A 349 -10.63 -24.79 5.82
C GLY A 349 -11.52 -24.44 4.61
N LYS A 350 -12.36 -23.43 4.75
CA LYS A 350 -13.17 -22.85 3.67
C LYS A 350 -12.96 -21.35 3.69
N SER A 351 -12.59 -20.78 2.54
CA SER A 351 -12.66 -19.33 2.37
C SER A 351 -14.12 -18.91 2.54
N ASP A 352 -14.38 -17.95 3.41
CA ASP A 352 -15.69 -17.32 3.42
C ASP A 352 -15.86 -16.38 2.22
N ASP A 353 -17.09 -15.93 2.01
CA ASP A 353 -17.45 -15.13 0.83
C ASP A 353 -16.66 -13.80 0.73
N ASP A 354 -16.07 -13.33 1.82
CA ASP A 354 -15.21 -12.14 1.86
C ASP A 354 -13.73 -12.44 1.55
N ASN A 355 -13.39 -13.71 1.27
CA ASN A 355 -12.06 -14.17 0.84
C ASN A 355 -10.89 -13.79 1.75
N GLU A 356 -11.08 -13.89 3.04
CA GLU A 356 -9.94 -13.97 3.96
C GLU A 356 -9.09 -15.17 3.57
N GLY A 357 -7.81 -14.95 3.31
CA GLY A 357 -6.91 -16.05 3.05
C GLY A 357 -6.48 -16.26 1.60
N MET A 358 -6.90 -15.43 0.65
CA MET A 358 -6.24 -15.42 -0.64
C MET A 358 -4.88 -14.72 -0.54
N GLY A 359 -3.99 -15.32 0.21
CA GLY A 359 -2.58 -15.03 0.15
C GLY A 359 -2.05 -15.15 -1.28
N ILE A 360 -0.78 -15.04 -1.47
CA ILE A 360 -0.16 -15.15 -2.78
C ILE A 360 -0.57 -16.48 -3.41
N MET A 361 -1.28 -16.40 -4.53
CA MET A 361 -1.77 -17.57 -5.27
C MET A 361 -0.62 -18.49 -5.62
N ASN A 362 -0.81 -19.77 -5.42
CA ASN A 362 0.12 -20.77 -5.88
C ASN A 362 -0.08 -20.99 -7.38
N ASP A 363 0.62 -20.20 -8.19
CA ASP A 363 0.49 -20.21 -9.65
C ASP A 363 0.80 -21.54 -10.32
N LEU A 364 1.55 -22.40 -9.65
CA LEU A 364 1.79 -23.74 -10.15
C LEU A 364 0.51 -24.56 -10.25
N PHE A 365 -0.52 -24.25 -9.44
CA PHE A 365 -1.83 -24.91 -9.53
C PHE A 365 -2.81 -24.21 -10.48
N TRP A 366 -2.76 -22.86 -10.56
CA TRP A 366 -3.73 -22.10 -11.33
C TRP A 366 -3.34 -21.83 -12.78
N ASN A 367 -2.07 -22.12 -13.18
CA ASN A 367 -1.55 -21.92 -14.53
C ASN A 367 -1.80 -20.51 -15.10
N ARG A 368 -1.87 -19.47 -14.25
CA ARG A 368 -2.28 -18.13 -14.71
C ARG A 368 -1.13 -17.26 -15.17
N LEU A 369 -0.01 -17.28 -14.43
CA LEU A 369 1.14 -16.45 -14.73
C LEU A 369 2.43 -17.28 -14.70
N TRP A 370 3.28 -17.06 -15.70
CA TRP A 370 4.59 -17.70 -15.84
C TRP A 370 5.66 -16.64 -16.02
N ALA A 371 6.86 -16.89 -15.58
CA ALA A 371 7.96 -15.98 -15.87
C ALA A 371 8.18 -15.86 -17.40
N SER A 372 8.36 -14.62 -17.85
CA SER A 372 8.57 -14.34 -19.27
C SER A 372 9.96 -14.79 -19.75
N THR A 373 10.14 -14.94 -21.06
CA THR A 373 11.45 -15.17 -21.66
C THR A 373 12.39 -14.00 -21.41
N SER A 374 11.88 -12.77 -21.44
CA SER A 374 12.64 -11.56 -21.09
C SER A 374 13.19 -11.65 -19.66
N PHE A 375 12.36 -12.03 -18.71
CA PHE A 375 12.80 -12.16 -17.31
C PHE A 375 13.77 -13.33 -17.12
N ARG A 376 13.47 -14.50 -17.69
CA ARG A 376 14.40 -15.65 -17.68
C ARG A 376 15.79 -15.27 -18.20
N ASN A 377 15.85 -14.50 -19.28
CA ASN A 377 17.13 -14.06 -19.84
C ASN A 377 17.84 -13.05 -18.92
N ALA A 378 17.10 -12.15 -18.28
CA ALA A 378 17.64 -11.20 -17.31
C ALA A 378 18.30 -11.89 -16.10
N VAL A 379 17.78 -13.03 -15.67
CA VAL A 379 18.31 -13.78 -14.51
C VAL A 379 19.25 -14.92 -14.90
N ALA A 380 19.55 -15.12 -16.19
CA ALA A 380 20.27 -16.31 -16.68
C ALA A 380 21.60 -16.60 -15.94
N ASN A 381 22.32 -15.56 -15.55
CA ASN A 381 23.59 -15.65 -14.84
C ASN A 381 23.50 -15.11 -13.39
N ASP A 382 22.31 -14.87 -12.87
CA ASP A 382 22.13 -14.37 -11.50
C ASP A 382 22.13 -15.53 -10.49
N PRO A 383 22.79 -15.40 -9.35
CA PRO A 383 22.79 -16.42 -8.28
C PRO A 383 21.39 -16.82 -7.80
N ARG A 384 20.41 -15.92 -7.87
CA ARG A 384 19.02 -16.15 -7.45
C ARG A 384 18.20 -16.94 -8.45
N ARG A 385 18.69 -17.16 -9.68
CA ARG A 385 17.91 -17.78 -10.78
C ARG A 385 17.13 -19.00 -10.33
N ASP A 386 17.81 -19.99 -9.76
CA ASP A 386 17.22 -21.30 -9.46
C ASP A 386 16.32 -21.29 -8.20
N VAL A 387 16.28 -20.16 -7.46
CA VAL A 387 15.39 -19.96 -6.31
C VAL A 387 14.22 -19.04 -6.64
N ILE A 388 14.23 -18.35 -7.79
CA ILE A 388 13.14 -17.47 -8.22
C ILE A 388 12.41 -17.96 -9.48
N ILE A 389 13.04 -18.84 -10.27
CA ILE A 389 12.43 -19.42 -11.48
C ILE A 389 12.63 -20.94 -11.51
N LEU A 390 11.57 -21.67 -11.80
CA LEU A 390 11.62 -23.09 -12.13
C LEU A 390 11.82 -23.27 -13.64
N LEU A 391 12.97 -23.82 -14.04
CA LEU A 391 13.39 -23.90 -15.45
C LEU A 391 12.96 -25.16 -16.19
N HIS A 392 12.55 -26.23 -15.51
CA HIS A 392 12.32 -27.54 -16.12
C HIS A 392 10.92 -28.07 -15.89
N ALA A 393 10.40 -28.73 -16.91
CA ALA A 393 9.06 -29.34 -16.94
C ALA A 393 8.81 -30.40 -15.84
N SER A 394 9.83 -30.88 -15.16
CA SER A 394 9.71 -31.86 -14.07
C SER A 394 10.89 -31.74 -13.12
N ALA A 395 11.04 -30.59 -12.48
CA ALA A 395 12.03 -30.42 -11.41
C ALA A 395 11.48 -30.95 -10.08
N THR A 396 12.34 -31.58 -9.29
CA THR A 396 12.04 -31.86 -7.90
C THR A 396 12.46 -30.65 -7.08
N PHE A 397 11.51 -30.05 -6.38
CA PHE A 397 11.73 -28.93 -5.50
C PHE A 397 11.06 -29.24 -4.14
N ASP A 398 11.77 -29.07 -3.05
CA ASP A 398 11.32 -29.47 -1.70
C ASP A 398 10.74 -30.90 -1.62
N ASN A 399 11.40 -31.85 -2.27
CA ASN A 399 10.96 -33.24 -2.42
C ASN A 399 9.61 -33.42 -3.13
N GLU A 400 9.13 -32.41 -3.79
CA GLU A 400 7.94 -32.43 -4.63
C GLU A 400 8.33 -32.37 -6.11
N ARG A 401 7.73 -33.22 -6.93
CA ARG A 401 7.85 -33.11 -8.39
C ARG A 401 6.85 -32.08 -8.90
N LEU A 402 7.37 -30.94 -9.35
CA LEU A 402 6.57 -29.87 -9.93
C LEU A 402 6.49 -30.06 -11.45
N GLU A 403 5.28 -30.07 -11.98
CA GLU A 403 5.03 -30.17 -13.41
C GLU A 403 4.74 -28.77 -13.99
N VAL A 404 5.73 -28.23 -14.71
CA VAL A 404 5.61 -26.98 -15.45
C VAL A 404 5.61 -27.34 -16.93
N PRO A 405 4.74 -26.76 -17.77
CA PRO A 405 4.77 -26.99 -19.20
C PRO A 405 6.18 -26.72 -19.79
N ALA A 406 6.65 -27.55 -20.72
CA ALA A 406 8.01 -27.49 -21.24
C ALA A 406 8.42 -26.13 -21.85
N THR A 407 7.45 -25.30 -22.20
CA THR A 407 7.60 -23.96 -22.77
C THR A 407 7.43 -22.84 -21.76
N ARG A 408 7.25 -23.15 -20.47
CA ARG A 408 6.94 -22.17 -19.42
C ARG A 408 7.97 -22.23 -18.28
N TYR A 409 8.00 -21.19 -17.47
CA TYR A 409 8.92 -21.03 -16.32
C TYR A 409 8.13 -20.64 -15.09
N GLY A 410 8.17 -21.45 -14.03
CA GLY A 410 7.42 -21.19 -12.79
C GLY A 410 7.99 -20.01 -11.99
N CYS A 411 7.14 -19.20 -11.40
CA CYS A 411 7.50 -18.09 -10.50
C CYS A 411 7.63 -18.60 -9.06
N MET A 412 8.84 -18.87 -8.59
CA MET A 412 9.08 -19.58 -7.35
C MET A 412 8.86 -18.73 -6.07
N LYS A 413 8.83 -17.40 -6.16
CA LYS A 413 8.47 -16.56 -5.02
C LYS A 413 7.00 -16.73 -4.60
N TRP A 414 6.15 -17.20 -5.49
CA TRP A 414 4.74 -17.50 -5.21
C TRP A 414 4.50 -18.95 -4.79
N TYR A 415 5.51 -19.81 -4.96
CA TYR A 415 5.41 -21.19 -4.55
C TYR A 415 5.12 -21.32 -3.04
N THR A 416 4.17 -22.16 -2.69
CA THR A 416 3.86 -22.53 -1.31
C THR A 416 4.28 -23.97 -1.07
N PRO A 417 5.21 -24.24 -0.14
CA PRO A 417 5.64 -25.60 0.19
C PRO A 417 4.47 -26.48 0.58
N LYS A 418 4.55 -27.76 0.27
CA LYS A 418 3.45 -28.71 0.50
C LYS A 418 2.95 -28.77 1.96
N ASN A 419 3.86 -28.57 2.90
CA ASN A 419 3.54 -28.53 4.33
C ASN A 419 2.93 -27.21 4.81
N GLU A 420 2.92 -26.17 3.98
CA GLU A 420 2.33 -24.85 4.25
C GLU A 420 1.04 -24.64 3.45
N ARG A 421 0.62 -25.61 2.63
CA ARG A 421 -0.60 -25.48 1.81
C ARG A 421 -1.83 -25.65 2.65
N PRO A 422 -2.83 -24.77 2.48
CA PRO A 422 -4.11 -24.89 3.13
C PRO A 422 -4.89 -26.12 2.64
N LEU A 423 -5.93 -26.50 3.39
CA LEU A 423 -6.87 -27.54 2.97
C LEU A 423 -7.70 -27.10 1.76
N ASP A 424 -8.08 -25.84 1.72
CA ASP A 424 -8.69 -25.19 0.55
C ASP A 424 -7.63 -24.31 -0.14
N GLU A 425 -7.38 -24.57 -1.41
CA GLU A 425 -6.36 -23.83 -2.18
C GLU A 425 -6.63 -22.33 -2.30
N ASN A 426 -7.85 -21.87 -2.01
CA ASN A 426 -8.23 -20.47 -1.99
C ASN A 426 -8.02 -19.80 -0.63
N ASP A 427 -7.68 -20.57 0.42
CA ASP A 427 -7.55 -20.10 1.79
C ASP A 427 -6.08 -20.14 2.27
N ASN A 428 -5.19 -19.45 1.55
CA ASN A 428 -3.75 -19.50 1.80
C ASN A 428 -3.32 -18.44 2.83
N ALA A 429 -2.80 -18.89 3.98
CA ALA A 429 -2.32 -18.02 5.06
C ALA A 429 -0.99 -17.29 4.78
N LYS A 430 -0.37 -17.50 3.64
CA LYS A 430 0.93 -16.91 3.30
C LYS A 430 0.84 -15.40 3.11
N ASN A 431 1.57 -14.64 3.92
CA ASN A 431 1.59 -13.18 3.87
C ASN A 431 2.16 -12.64 2.55
N ARG A 432 1.60 -11.53 2.07
CA ARG A 432 2.16 -10.77 0.96
C ARG A 432 3.19 -9.77 1.45
N ARG A 433 4.46 -9.89 1.00
CA ARG A 433 5.51 -8.87 1.22
C ARG A 433 5.26 -7.72 0.25
N VAL A 434 4.93 -6.53 0.79
CA VAL A 434 4.67 -5.32 -0.02
C VAL A 434 5.93 -4.47 -0.13
N ILE A 435 6.61 -4.25 0.99
CA ILE A 435 7.90 -3.54 1.04
C ILE A 435 8.90 -4.41 1.82
N ILE A 436 10.00 -4.72 1.19
CA ILE A 436 11.12 -5.44 1.81
C ILE A 436 12.33 -4.52 1.97
N TYR A 437 13.21 -4.80 2.92
CA TYR A 437 14.35 -3.94 3.22
C TYR A 437 15.31 -3.76 2.04
N SER A 438 15.44 -4.75 1.16
CA SER A 438 16.22 -4.59 -0.07
C SER A 438 15.61 -3.56 -1.03
N ASP A 439 14.27 -3.39 -1.06
CA ASP A 439 13.64 -2.30 -1.81
C ASP A 439 14.07 -0.94 -1.24
N VAL A 440 14.05 -0.78 0.08
CA VAL A 440 14.51 0.45 0.75
C VAL A 440 15.98 0.75 0.42
N VAL A 441 16.84 -0.26 0.48
CA VAL A 441 18.28 -0.10 0.15
C VAL A 441 18.47 0.28 -1.33
N LEU A 442 17.68 -0.28 -2.24
CA LEU A 442 17.76 0.03 -3.67
C LEU A 442 17.14 1.40 -4.01
N MET A 443 16.07 1.82 -3.33
CA MET A 443 15.54 3.19 -3.42
C MET A 443 16.58 4.20 -2.95
N TYR A 444 17.26 3.92 -1.84
CA TYR A 444 18.34 4.76 -1.36
C TYR A 444 19.53 4.82 -2.33
N ALA A 445 19.93 3.67 -2.92
CA ALA A 445 20.98 3.65 -3.94
C ALA A 445 20.61 4.48 -5.18
N GLU A 446 19.34 4.44 -5.61
CA GLU A 446 18.84 5.26 -6.72
C GLU A 446 18.91 6.75 -6.36
N ALA A 447 18.39 7.15 -5.20
CA ALA A 447 18.46 8.53 -4.73
C ALA A 447 19.91 9.05 -4.63
N LEU A 448 20.81 8.26 -4.06
CA LEU A 448 22.24 8.61 -3.96
C LEU A 448 22.87 8.85 -5.34
N ASN A 449 22.54 8.02 -6.35
CA ASN A 449 23.01 8.23 -7.71
C ASN A 449 22.45 9.52 -8.31
N GLU A 450 21.15 9.79 -8.12
CA GLU A 450 20.47 10.97 -8.66
C GLU A 450 21.00 12.29 -8.04
N VAL A 451 21.40 12.27 -6.77
CA VAL A 451 22.04 13.43 -6.10
C VAL A 451 23.58 13.47 -6.23
N GLY A 452 24.17 12.59 -7.05
CA GLY A 452 25.60 12.58 -7.35
C GLY A 452 26.51 11.86 -6.34
N ARG A 453 25.96 11.20 -5.31
CA ARG A 453 26.69 10.41 -4.29
C ARG A 453 26.97 8.97 -4.80
N ARG A 454 27.58 8.83 -5.98
CA ARG A 454 27.69 7.56 -6.73
C ARG A 454 28.47 6.46 -6.02
N GLU A 455 29.53 6.77 -5.28
CA GLU A 455 30.29 5.76 -4.54
C GLU A 455 29.47 5.13 -3.41
N GLU A 456 28.64 5.94 -2.77
CA GLU A 456 27.71 5.45 -1.76
C GLU A 456 26.58 4.65 -2.40
N ALA A 457 26.08 5.09 -3.57
CA ALA A 457 25.10 4.34 -4.35
C ALA A 457 25.62 2.93 -4.71
N LEU A 458 26.86 2.83 -5.20
CA LEU A 458 27.52 1.57 -5.49
C LEU A 458 27.66 0.68 -4.24
N THR A 459 27.98 1.30 -3.11
CA THR A 459 28.07 0.58 -1.84
C THR A 459 26.73 -0.05 -1.47
N GLN A 460 25.64 0.71 -1.54
CA GLN A 460 24.30 0.19 -1.22
C GLN A 460 23.85 -0.88 -2.22
N LEU A 461 24.05 -0.66 -3.50
CA LEU A 461 23.74 -1.63 -4.56
C LEU A 461 24.48 -2.96 -4.31
N ASN A 462 25.76 -2.91 -3.99
CA ASN A 462 26.56 -4.10 -3.73
C ASN A 462 26.23 -4.80 -2.41
N ARG A 463 25.66 -4.12 -1.42
CA ARG A 463 25.12 -4.78 -0.22
C ARG A 463 24.01 -5.76 -0.58
N VAL A 464 23.09 -5.37 -1.49
CA VAL A 464 22.01 -6.26 -1.96
C VAL A 464 22.60 -7.41 -2.78
N LYS A 465 23.52 -7.12 -3.70
CA LYS A 465 24.15 -8.12 -4.54
C LYS A 465 24.99 -9.14 -3.76
N ALA A 466 25.66 -8.71 -2.71
CA ALA A 466 26.46 -9.60 -1.85
C ALA A 466 25.61 -10.68 -1.21
N VAL A 467 24.43 -10.35 -0.70
CA VAL A 467 23.51 -11.36 -0.12
C VAL A 467 23.02 -12.35 -1.19
N ALA A 468 22.78 -11.89 -2.40
CA ALA A 468 22.45 -12.79 -3.51
C ALA A 468 23.60 -13.74 -3.86
N ASN A 469 24.85 -13.25 -3.81
CA ASN A 469 26.05 -14.04 -4.10
C ASN A 469 26.27 -15.20 -3.09
N GLU A 470 25.81 -15.06 -1.86
CA GLU A 470 25.90 -16.12 -0.84
C GLU A 470 25.14 -17.40 -1.24
N ILE A 471 24.13 -17.31 -2.10
CA ILE A 471 23.33 -18.46 -2.58
C ILE A 471 24.21 -19.49 -3.30
N THR A 472 25.19 -19.03 -4.10
CA THR A 472 26.03 -19.87 -4.97
C THR A 472 27.51 -19.79 -4.67
N ASN A 473 27.93 -19.07 -3.64
CA ASN A 473 29.34 -18.77 -3.32
C ASN A 473 30.09 -18.09 -4.48
N VAL A 474 29.39 -17.32 -5.31
CA VAL A 474 29.96 -16.56 -6.42
C VAL A 474 30.10 -15.10 -5.98
N SER A 475 31.24 -14.48 -6.24
CA SER A 475 31.50 -13.07 -5.91
C SER A 475 31.44 -12.21 -7.17
N THR A 476 30.24 -11.89 -7.65
CA THR A 476 30.04 -10.93 -8.72
C THR A 476 29.42 -9.66 -8.14
N LEU A 477 30.18 -8.59 -8.13
CA LEU A 477 29.72 -7.29 -7.68
C LEU A 477 29.61 -6.33 -8.86
N TYR A 478 28.77 -5.33 -8.72
CA TYR A 478 28.71 -4.20 -9.63
C TYR A 478 29.96 -3.33 -9.49
N THR A 479 30.35 -2.68 -10.57
CA THR A 479 31.54 -1.82 -10.62
C THR A 479 31.14 -0.36 -10.79
N ALA A 480 32.01 0.53 -10.38
CA ALA A 480 31.83 1.96 -10.60
C ALA A 480 31.68 2.24 -12.09
N GLY A 481 30.80 3.14 -12.44
CA GLY A 481 30.49 3.56 -13.78
C GLY A 481 30.06 5.02 -13.87
N THR A 482 29.66 5.42 -15.05
CA THR A 482 29.00 6.72 -15.25
C THR A 482 27.67 6.77 -14.51
N TYR A 483 27.10 7.93 -14.39
CA TYR A 483 25.78 8.14 -13.80
C TYR A 483 24.68 7.26 -14.45
N LEU A 484 24.68 7.18 -15.78
CA LEU A 484 23.70 6.35 -16.52
C LEU A 484 23.94 4.85 -16.37
N GLU A 485 25.18 4.42 -16.34
CA GLU A 485 25.53 3.01 -16.09
C GLU A 485 25.13 2.60 -14.68
N MET A 486 25.38 3.44 -13.69
CA MET A 486 24.98 3.19 -12.30
C MET A 486 23.44 3.07 -12.18
N ARG A 487 22.70 3.99 -12.79
CA ARG A 487 21.23 3.92 -12.85
C ARG A 487 20.76 2.60 -13.49
N SER A 488 21.37 2.22 -14.61
CA SER A 488 21.03 0.96 -15.28
C SER A 488 21.32 -0.27 -14.42
N GLN A 489 22.44 -0.27 -13.68
CA GLN A 489 22.78 -1.34 -12.74
C GLN A 489 21.77 -1.42 -11.58
N ILE A 490 21.39 -0.28 -11.01
CA ILE A 490 20.39 -0.21 -9.94
C ILE A 490 19.03 -0.73 -10.45
N TRP A 491 18.57 -0.29 -11.60
CA TRP A 491 17.30 -0.75 -12.18
C TRP A 491 17.31 -2.23 -12.56
N THR A 492 18.45 -2.76 -12.96
CA THR A 492 18.64 -4.19 -13.19
C THR A 492 18.54 -4.98 -11.90
N GLU A 493 19.23 -4.55 -10.86
CA GLU A 493 19.16 -5.20 -9.54
C GLU A 493 17.75 -5.11 -8.95
N ARG A 494 17.07 -3.95 -9.05
CA ARG A 494 15.67 -3.80 -8.66
C ARG A 494 14.76 -4.81 -9.36
N ARG A 495 14.90 -4.95 -10.68
CA ARG A 495 14.12 -5.92 -11.46
C ARG A 495 14.26 -7.35 -10.92
N ILE A 496 15.51 -7.78 -10.65
CA ILE A 496 15.80 -9.15 -10.22
C ILE A 496 15.40 -9.36 -8.76
N GLU A 497 15.77 -8.42 -7.88
CA GLU A 497 15.52 -8.54 -6.44
C GLU A 497 14.03 -8.44 -6.10
N LEU A 498 13.31 -7.53 -6.76
CA LEU A 498 11.90 -7.24 -6.48
C LEU A 498 10.92 -7.96 -7.43
N CYS A 499 11.41 -8.85 -8.30
CA CYS A 499 10.56 -9.61 -9.22
C CYS A 499 9.41 -10.29 -8.47
N HIS A 500 8.26 -10.34 -9.11
CA HIS A 500 7.08 -11.03 -8.58
C HIS A 500 6.54 -10.48 -7.24
N LEU A 501 6.87 -9.23 -6.88
CA LEU A 501 6.28 -8.50 -5.75
C LEU A 501 5.17 -7.54 -6.17
N TRP A 502 4.76 -7.61 -7.44
CA TRP A 502 3.62 -6.93 -8.04
C TRP A 502 3.78 -5.41 -8.18
N ASP A 503 5.00 -4.96 -8.50
CA ASP A 503 5.31 -3.55 -8.75
C ASP A 503 5.94 -3.31 -10.13
N ARG A 504 6.23 -4.36 -10.90
CA ARG A 504 7.05 -4.28 -12.11
C ARG A 504 6.52 -3.28 -13.15
N TYR A 505 5.21 -3.29 -13.44
CA TYR A 505 4.62 -2.38 -14.41
C TYR A 505 4.82 -0.91 -14.00
N PHE A 506 4.49 -0.59 -12.76
CA PHE A 506 4.65 0.76 -12.25
C PHE A 506 6.12 1.20 -12.19
N ASP A 507 7.04 0.29 -11.93
CA ASP A 507 8.48 0.60 -11.91
C ASP A 507 9.00 0.97 -13.31
N ILE A 508 8.60 0.25 -14.37
CA ILE A 508 8.99 0.60 -15.76
C ILE A 508 8.30 1.87 -16.26
N VAL A 509 7.10 2.17 -15.80
CA VAL A 509 6.38 3.42 -16.12
C VAL A 509 7.10 4.62 -15.51
N ARG A 510 7.38 4.62 -14.18
CA ARG A 510 8.09 5.73 -13.54
C ARG A 510 9.49 5.96 -14.11
N GLN A 511 10.14 4.89 -14.60
CA GLN A 511 11.46 4.95 -15.24
C GLN A 511 11.41 5.54 -16.66
N GLY A 512 10.22 5.82 -17.22
CA GLY A 512 10.06 6.26 -18.60
C GLY A 512 10.44 5.19 -19.63
N ARG A 513 10.38 3.91 -19.28
CA ARG A 513 10.86 2.79 -20.10
C ARG A 513 9.76 1.85 -20.58
N ALA A 514 8.50 2.08 -20.17
CA ALA A 514 7.41 1.16 -20.45
C ALA A 514 7.24 0.90 -21.94
N ALA A 515 7.16 1.95 -22.77
CA ALA A 515 7.01 1.82 -24.21
C ALA A 515 8.14 0.97 -24.84
N THR A 516 9.40 1.31 -24.54
CA THR A 516 10.56 0.59 -25.10
C THR A 516 10.57 -0.89 -24.67
N ILE A 517 10.31 -1.16 -23.39
CA ILE A 517 10.34 -2.52 -22.84
C ILE A 517 9.19 -3.36 -23.41
N LEU A 518 7.96 -2.83 -23.39
CA LEU A 518 6.77 -3.55 -23.83
C LEU A 518 6.75 -3.76 -25.35
N HIS A 519 7.19 -2.79 -26.15
CA HIS A 519 7.30 -2.97 -27.60
C HIS A 519 8.35 -4.05 -27.96
N ASN A 520 9.47 -4.12 -27.24
CA ASN A 520 10.44 -5.20 -27.41
C ASN A 520 9.86 -6.56 -27.04
N LEU A 521 9.06 -6.62 -25.97
CA LEU A 521 8.36 -7.82 -25.56
C LEU A 521 7.41 -8.34 -26.67
N ALA A 522 6.80 -7.43 -27.43
CA ALA A 522 5.91 -7.79 -28.54
C ALA A 522 6.62 -8.60 -29.65
N SER A 523 7.92 -8.41 -29.83
CA SER A 523 8.73 -9.16 -30.81
C SER A 523 9.10 -10.57 -30.31
N GLU A 524 9.10 -10.79 -29.01
CA GLU A 524 9.49 -12.05 -28.37
C GLU A 524 8.30 -13.00 -28.13
N GLN A 525 7.08 -12.50 -28.17
CA GLN A 525 5.87 -13.25 -27.83
C GLN A 525 5.00 -13.53 -29.06
N VAL A 526 4.41 -14.73 -29.08
CA VAL A 526 3.56 -15.21 -30.19
C VAL A 526 2.37 -14.26 -30.47
N TRP A 527 1.94 -13.48 -29.46
CA TRP A 527 0.73 -12.65 -29.51
C TRP A 527 0.99 -11.14 -29.56
N GLY A 528 2.25 -10.72 -29.51
CA GLY A 528 2.62 -9.31 -29.61
C GLY A 528 2.04 -8.44 -28.51
N ARG A 529 2.03 -8.93 -27.27
CA ARG A 529 1.40 -8.33 -26.09
C ARG A 529 1.65 -6.83 -25.90
N GLY A 530 2.89 -6.38 -26.00
CA GLY A 530 3.24 -4.96 -25.90
C GLY A 530 2.91 -4.11 -27.12
N LYS A 531 2.41 -4.73 -28.22
CA LYS A 531 2.16 -4.03 -29.49
C LYS A 531 1.14 -2.92 -29.39
N ASN A 532 0.19 -3.05 -28.49
CA ASN A 532 -0.90 -2.07 -28.32
C ASN A 532 -0.59 -1.00 -27.28
N TYR A 533 0.57 -1.06 -26.62
CA TYR A 533 0.97 -0.01 -25.68
C TYR A 533 1.18 1.31 -26.42
N ILE A 534 0.54 2.37 -25.97
CA ILE A 534 0.64 3.72 -26.54
C ILE A 534 1.31 4.61 -25.51
N GLU A 535 2.52 5.08 -25.84
CA GLU A 535 3.26 6.04 -25.02
C GLU A 535 2.50 7.37 -24.90
N GLY A 536 2.49 7.94 -23.73
CA GLY A 536 1.72 9.16 -23.40
C GLY A 536 0.25 8.91 -23.04
N ILE A 537 -0.24 7.67 -23.17
CA ILE A 537 -1.62 7.29 -22.81
C ILE A 537 -1.61 6.19 -21.73
N HIS A 538 -0.96 5.07 -22.01
CA HIS A 538 -1.08 3.87 -21.18
C HIS A 538 -0.21 3.90 -19.90
N GLU A 539 0.55 4.96 -19.66
CA GLU A 539 1.21 5.20 -18.36
C GLU A 539 0.20 5.36 -17.22
N LEU A 540 -1.02 5.82 -17.57
CA LEU A 540 -2.17 5.87 -16.67
C LEU A 540 -3.30 5.03 -17.26
N PHE A 541 -4.06 4.37 -16.41
CA PHE A 541 -5.29 3.71 -16.81
C PHE A 541 -6.46 4.71 -16.82
N PRO A 542 -7.51 4.46 -17.62
CA PRO A 542 -8.67 5.35 -17.66
C PRO A 542 -9.44 5.30 -16.33
N ILE A 543 -10.07 6.41 -16.00
CA ILE A 543 -11.10 6.43 -14.95
C ILE A 543 -12.25 5.52 -15.40
N PRO A 544 -12.78 4.65 -14.53
CA PRO A 544 -13.89 3.78 -14.90
C PRO A 544 -15.09 4.58 -15.43
N GLN A 545 -15.68 4.15 -16.55
CA GLN A 545 -16.80 4.88 -17.17
C GLN A 545 -17.96 5.11 -16.21
N THR A 546 -18.22 4.13 -15.34
CA THR A 546 -19.26 4.24 -14.31
C THR A 546 -19.07 5.47 -13.41
N GLU A 547 -17.82 5.79 -13.03
CA GLU A 547 -17.52 6.95 -12.16
C GLU A 547 -17.72 8.27 -12.91
N VAL A 548 -17.35 8.32 -14.19
CA VAL A 548 -17.61 9.49 -15.05
C VAL A 548 -19.11 9.72 -15.18
N ASP A 549 -19.88 8.66 -15.44
CA ASP A 549 -21.32 8.73 -15.66
C ASP A 549 -22.09 9.13 -14.39
N VAL A 550 -21.79 8.49 -13.25
CA VAL A 550 -22.46 8.76 -11.97
C VAL A 550 -22.22 10.19 -11.49
N THR A 551 -21.03 10.74 -11.79
CA THR A 551 -20.69 12.12 -11.43
C THR A 551 -21.11 13.14 -12.49
N ASN A 552 -21.81 12.73 -13.56
CA ASN A 552 -22.17 13.57 -14.70
C ASN A 552 -20.96 14.31 -15.31
N GLY A 553 -19.81 13.67 -15.37
CA GLY A 553 -18.57 14.21 -15.92
C GLY A 553 -17.80 15.16 -15.00
N VAL A 554 -18.20 15.34 -13.74
CA VAL A 554 -17.41 16.11 -12.76
C VAL A 554 -16.08 15.43 -12.48
N VAL A 555 -16.06 14.11 -12.43
CA VAL A 555 -14.84 13.30 -12.48
C VAL A 555 -14.49 13.09 -13.95
N GLU A 556 -13.55 13.87 -14.44
CA GLU A 556 -13.14 13.87 -15.85
C GLU A 556 -12.30 12.62 -16.19
N GLN A 557 -12.35 12.21 -17.46
CA GLN A 557 -11.55 11.12 -17.99
C GLN A 557 -10.07 11.53 -18.17
N ASN A 558 -9.16 10.55 -18.16
CA ASN A 558 -7.77 10.76 -18.55
C ASN A 558 -7.65 11.04 -20.06
N PRO A 559 -6.70 11.88 -20.49
CA PRO A 559 -6.48 12.14 -21.91
C PRO A 559 -6.18 10.86 -22.69
N GLY A 560 -6.81 10.73 -23.87
CA GLY A 560 -6.61 9.59 -24.77
C GLY A 560 -7.64 8.46 -24.64
N TYR A 561 -8.58 8.59 -23.68
CA TYR A 561 -9.65 7.62 -23.46
C TYR A 561 -11.04 8.17 -23.73
#